data_473d0363b131b3f836f06a96eee51d00
#
_entry.id   473d0363b131b3f836f06a96eee51d00
#
_cell.length_a   1.000
_cell.length_b   1.000
_cell.length_c   1.000
_cell.angle_alpha   90.00
_cell.angle_beta   90.00
_cell.angle_gamma   90.00
#
_symmetry.space_group_name_H-M   'P 1'
#
loop_
_entity.id
_entity.type
_entity.pdbx_description
1 polymer ?
#
loop_
_entity_poly.entity_id
_entity_poly.type
_entity_poly.pdbx_seq_one_letter_code
_entity_poly.pdbx_strand_id
1 'polypeptide(L)'
;MTQRLTPQAALEALNGLKDKSFIELFKHGSLAIEIYQPKDTDKQKPHTRDEVYVVLSGEGFFVNGAERRPFEPGEVLFVPAGVVHRFEEFSEDFSTWVLFYGPEGGERG
;
A
#
# COMPACT_ATOMS: atom_id res chain seq x y z
N MET A 1 4.25 -22.79 -12.74
CA MET A 1 3.13 -21.86 -12.94
C MET A 1 3.56 -20.47 -12.53
N THR A 2 3.24 -19.48 -13.36
CA THR A 2 3.61 -18.09 -13.09
C THR A 2 2.50 -17.40 -12.30
N GLN A 3 2.86 -16.81 -11.19
CA GLN A 3 1.92 -15.99 -10.43
C GLN A 3 1.78 -14.64 -11.14
N ARG A 4 0.55 -14.19 -11.31
CA ARG A 4 0.27 -12.94 -11.98
C ARG A 4 -0.86 -12.22 -11.27
N LEU A 5 -0.61 -10.98 -10.85
CA LEU A 5 -1.59 -10.14 -10.18
C LEU A 5 -1.93 -8.97 -11.09
N THR A 6 -3.21 -8.71 -11.27
CA THR A 6 -3.67 -7.56 -12.03
C THR A 6 -4.47 -6.64 -11.12
N PRO A 7 -4.44 -5.32 -11.38
CA PRO A 7 -5.24 -4.38 -10.58
C PRO A 7 -6.71 -4.73 -10.61
N GLN A 8 -7.25 -5.10 -11.76
CA GLN A 8 -8.67 -5.42 -11.88
C GLN A 8 -9.06 -6.60 -10.99
N ALA A 9 -8.33 -7.71 -11.08
CA ALA A 9 -8.64 -8.90 -10.28
C ALA A 9 -8.46 -8.61 -8.79
N ALA A 10 -7.44 -7.84 -8.41
CA ALA A 10 -7.18 -7.47 -7.03
C ALA A 10 -8.32 -6.64 -6.45
N LEU A 11 -8.77 -5.62 -7.19
CA LEU A 11 -9.86 -4.75 -6.73
C LEU A 11 -11.19 -5.50 -6.67
N GLU A 12 -11.44 -6.41 -7.61
CA GLU A 12 -12.63 -7.25 -7.56
C GLU A 12 -12.64 -8.12 -6.30
N ALA A 13 -11.50 -8.72 -5.97
CA ALA A 13 -11.38 -9.54 -4.76
C ALA A 13 -11.60 -8.69 -3.50
N LEU A 14 -11.04 -7.50 -3.45
CA LEU A 14 -11.22 -6.60 -2.32
C LEU A 14 -12.66 -6.14 -2.19
N ASN A 15 -13.29 -5.76 -3.30
CA ASN A 15 -14.66 -5.26 -3.30
C ASN A 15 -15.68 -6.34 -2.95
N GLY A 16 -15.32 -7.61 -3.06
CA GLY A 16 -16.14 -8.71 -2.61
C GLY A 16 -16.19 -8.88 -1.10
N LEU A 17 -15.33 -8.18 -0.37
CA LEU A 17 -15.27 -8.23 1.09
C LEU A 17 -15.90 -6.98 1.67
N LYS A 18 -16.79 -7.14 2.64
CA LYS A 18 -17.41 -6.00 3.32
C LYS A 18 -16.45 -5.45 4.37
N ASP A 19 -16.40 -4.12 4.47
CA ASP A 19 -15.67 -3.39 5.51
C ASP A 19 -14.18 -3.67 5.53
N LYS A 20 -13.61 -4.03 4.38
CA LYS A 20 -12.16 -4.23 4.24
C LYS A 20 -11.60 -3.18 3.28
N SER A 21 -10.49 -2.59 3.68
CA SER A 21 -9.77 -1.65 2.82
C SER A 21 -8.54 -2.27 2.16
N PHE A 22 -8.16 -3.48 2.56
CA PHE A 22 -7.04 -4.19 1.95
C PHE A 22 -7.24 -5.69 1.96
N ILE A 23 -6.50 -6.37 1.10
CA ILE A 23 -6.44 -7.84 1.09
C ILE A 23 -5.05 -8.28 0.65
N GLU A 24 -4.50 -9.28 1.33
CA GLU A 24 -3.24 -9.90 0.93
C GLU A 24 -3.53 -10.87 -0.21
N LEU A 25 -2.78 -10.75 -1.30
CA LEU A 25 -3.01 -11.52 -2.52
C LEU A 25 -1.92 -12.54 -2.80
N PHE A 26 -0.71 -12.29 -2.30
CA PHE A 26 0.45 -13.14 -2.61
C PHE A 26 1.47 -13.02 -1.51
N LYS A 27 2.09 -14.15 -1.20
CA LYS A 27 3.15 -14.19 -0.21
C LYS A 27 4.21 -15.18 -0.66
N HIS A 28 5.48 -14.76 -0.53
CA HIS A 28 6.61 -15.62 -0.87
C HIS A 28 7.80 -15.18 -0.04
N GLY A 29 8.23 -16.05 0.89
CA GLY A 29 9.28 -15.68 1.82
C GLY A 29 8.86 -14.46 2.65
N SER A 30 9.71 -13.45 2.67
CA SER A 30 9.41 -12.20 3.38
C SER A 30 8.50 -11.27 2.58
N LEU A 31 8.36 -11.50 1.27
CA LEU A 31 7.53 -10.65 0.42
C LEU A 31 6.05 -10.93 0.66
N ALA A 32 5.27 -9.88 0.88
CA ALA A 32 3.81 -9.96 0.92
C ALA A 32 3.26 -8.84 0.02
N ILE A 33 2.32 -9.17 -0.84
CA ILE A 33 1.72 -8.20 -1.77
C ILE A 33 0.24 -8.07 -1.45
N GLU A 34 -0.19 -6.82 -1.24
CA GLU A 34 -1.57 -6.48 -0.94
C GLU A 34 -2.08 -5.44 -1.92
N ILE A 35 -3.39 -5.37 -2.06
CA ILE A 35 -4.08 -4.24 -2.66
C ILE A 35 -4.72 -3.43 -1.53
N TYR A 36 -4.63 -2.10 -1.60
CA TYR A 36 -5.16 -1.20 -0.57
C TYR A 36 -5.99 -0.12 -1.22
N GLN A 37 -7.20 0.03 -0.73
CA GLN A 37 -8.13 1.07 -1.19
C GLN A 37 -8.87 1.62 0.02
N PRO A 38 -8.26 2.57 0.74
CA PRO A 38 -8.91 3.14 1.93
C PRO A 38 -10.13 3.96 1.55
N LYS A 39 -11.08 4.03 2.47
CA LYS A 39 -12.30 4.83 2.34
C LYS A 39 -12.24 5.95 3.36
N ASP A 40 -12.51 7.18 2.94
CA ASP A 40 -12.57 8.37 3.77
C ASP A 40 -11.24 8.75 4.43
N THR A 41 -10.70 7.91 5.29
CA THR A 41 -9.45 8.17 5.98
C THR A 41 -8.56 6.94 5.97
N ASP A 42 -7.25 7.19 6.02
CA ASP A 42 -6.24 6.15 6.16
C ASP A 42 -5.87 6.02 7.64
N LYS A 43 -6.23 4.91 8.25
CA LYS A 43 -6.04 4.66 9.68
C LYS A 43 -4.81 3.79 9.95
N GLN A 44 -3.87 3.77 9.05
CA GLN A 44 -2.68 2.95 9.20
C GLN A 44 -1.83 3.36 10.41
N LYS A 45 -1.17 2.37 10.98
CA LYS A 45 -0.14 2.55 12.01
C LYS A 45 1.21 2.23 11.39
N PRO A 46 2.32 2.71 11.98
CA PRO A 46 3.65 2.33 11.50
C PRO A 46 3.79 0.80 11.45
N HIS A 47 4.45 0.31 10.42
CA HIS A 47 4.67 -1.12 10.24
C HIS A 47 6.08 -1.51 10.66
N THR A 48 6.25 -2.78 11.04
CA THR A 48 7.52 -3.27 11.56
C THR A 48 8.50 -3.67 10.47
N ARG A 49 8.07 -3.72 9.21
CA ARG A 49 8.90 -4.09 8.07
C ARG A 49 8.90 -2.97 7.03
N ASP A 50 9.87 -3.01 6.12
CA ASP A 50 9.92 -2.06 5.02
C ASP A 50 8.74 -2.27 4.07
N GLU A 51 8.29 -1.19 3.46
CA GLU A 51 7.09 -1.19 2.67
C GLU A 51 7.26 -0.37 1.40
N VAL A 52 6.69 -0.85 0.30
CA VAL A 52 6.67 -0.12 -0.97
C VAL A 52 5.23 -0.03 -1.44
N TYR A 53 4.82 1.19 -1.79
CA TYR A 53 3.56 1.40 -2.51
C TYR A 53 3.85 1.63 -3.98
N VAL A 54 2.99 1.10 -4.83
CA VAL A 54 2.95 1.44 -6.26
C VAL A 54 1.54 1.91 -6.53
N VAL A 55 1.38 3.22 -6.72
CA VAL A 55 0.05 3.83 -6.85
C VAL A 55 -0.58 3.42 -8.17
N LEU A 56 -1.82 2.94 -8.11
CA LEU A 56 -2.56 2.47 -9.29
C LEU A 56 -3.51 3.53 -9.85
N SER A 57 -4.22 4.22 -8.97
CA SER A 57 -5.26 5.16 -9.39
C SER A 57 -5.47 6.21 -8.31
N GLY A 58 -6.05 7.34 -8.74
CA GLY A 58 -6.41 8.40 -7.80
C GLY A 58 -5.33 9.42 -7.60
N GLU A 59 -5.63 10.39 -6.74
CA GLU A 59 -4.72 11.46 -6.36
C GLU A 59 -4.96 11.85 -4.91
N GLY A 60 -4.03 12.57 -4.33
CA GLY A 60 -4.08 13.01 -2.94
C GLY A 60 -2.69 13.34 -2.45
N PHE A 61 -2.50 13.26 -1.15
CA PHE A 61 -1.22 13.54 -0.51
C PHE A 61 -0.72 12.32 0.25
N PHE A 62 0.58 12.13 0.25
CA PHE A 62 1.23 11.08 1.03
C PHE A 62 2.12 11.70 2.09
N VAL A 63 1.87 11.33 3.35
CA VAL A 63 2.70 11.73 4.49
C VAL A 63 3.66 10.57 4.77
N ASN A 64 4.94 10.89 4.79
CA ASN A 64 6.00 9.91 5.04
C ASN A 64 6.99 10.54 6.01
N GLY A 65 6.86 10.21 7.29
CA GLY A 65 7.60 10.89 8.32
C GLY A 65 7.23 12.37 8.38
N ALA A 66 8.21 13.24 8.16
CA ALA A 66 8.01 14.70 8.21
C ALA A 66 7.58 15.28 6.86
N GLU A 67 7.60 14.50 5.79
CA GLU A 67 7.26 15.00 4.47
C GLU A 67 5.80 14.77 4.13
N ARG A 68 5.19 15.74 3.47
CA ARG A 68 3.83 15.63 2.93
C ARG A 68 3.88 16.13 1.50
N ARG A 69 3.63 15.22 0.55
CA ARG A 69 3.72 15.54 -0.88
C ARG A 69 2.52 14.98 -1.64
N PRO A 70 2.13 15.63 -2.74
CA PRO A 70 1.10 15.05 -3.59
C PRO A 70 1.63 13.81 -4.30
N PHE A 71 0.74 12.84 -4.56
CA PHE A 71 1.09 11.65 -5.31
C PHE A 71 0.24 11.53 -6.57
N GLU A 72 0.72 10.76 -7.52
CA GLU A 72 0.03 10.45 -8.78
C GLU A 72 0.15 8.97 -9.11
N PRO A 73 -0.74 8.44 -9.94
CA PRO A 73 -0.64 7.04 -10.39
C PRO A 73 0.73 6.76 -11.02
N GLY A 74 1.24 5.57 -10.76
CA GLY A 74 2.52 5.12 -11.26
C GLY A 74 3.70 5.42 -10.35
N GLU A 75 3.51 6.22 -9.31
CA GLU A 75 4.60 6.52 -8.39
C GLU A 75 4.90 5.34 -7.47
N VAL A 76 6.18 5.19 -7.16
CA VAL A 76 6.67 4.21 -6.20
C VAL A 76 7.07 4.95 -4.94
N LEU A 77 6.45 4.59 -3.81
CA LEU A 77 6.66 5.27 -2.54
C LEU A 77 7.24 4.28 -1.55
N PHE A 78 8.43 4.58 -1.04
CA PHE A 78 9.12 3.71 -0.09
C PHE A 78 8.92 4.22 1.34
N VAL A 79 8.58 3.32 2.26
CA VAL A 79 8.42 3.63 3.69
C VAL A 79 9.30 2.70 4.50
N PRO A 80 10.32 3.23 5.18
CA PRO A 80 11.13 2.41 6.08
C PRO A 80 10.29 1.89 7.26
N ALA A 81 10.70 0.75 7.78
CA ALA A 81 10.06 0.18 8.96
C ALA A 81 10.01 1.20 10.12
N GLY A 82 8.88 1.26 10.79
CA GLY A 82 8.68 2.12 11.96
C GLY A 82 8.33 3.57 11.67
N VAL A 83 8.33 3.98 10.41
CA VAL A 83 8.05 5.37 10.04
C VAL A 83 6.55 5.61 9.97
N VAL A 84 6.09 6.71 10.59
CA VAL A 84 4.69 7.13 10.50
C VAL A 84 4.40 7.54 9.07
N HIS A 85 3.34 6.99 8.51
CA HIS A 85 2.94 7.27 7.13
C HIS A 85 1.44 7.14 6.97
N ARG A 86 0.88 7.90 6.01
CA ARG A 86 -0.54 7.79 5.66
C ARG A 86 -0.83 8.56 4.39
N PHE A 87 -1.92 8.18 3.74
CA PHE A 87 -2.48 8.93 2.63
C PHE A 87 -3.53 9.90 3.18
N GLU A 88 -3.57 11.12 2.64
CA GLU A 88 -4.50 12.16 3.06
C GLU A 88 -5.17 12.81 1.86
N GLU A 89 -6.41 13.27 2.04
CA GLU A 89 -7.17 14.00 1.03
C GLU A 89 -7.17 13.27 -0.31
N PHE A 90 -7.27 11.95 -0.26
CA PHE A 90 -7.24 11.12 -1.47
C PHE A 90 -8.63 11.04 -2.12
N SER A 91 -8.61 10.87 -3.44
CA SER A 91 -9.84 10.72 -4.22
C SER A 91 -10.51 9.36 -3.95
N GLU A 92 -11.80 9.26 -4.27
CA GLU A 92 -12.56 8.03 -4.03
C GLU A 92 -12.02 6.82 -4.79
N ASP A 93 -11.41 7.07 -5.95
CA ASP A 93 -10.85 6.00 -6.79
C ASP A 93 -9.43 5.61 -6.43
N PHE A 94 -8.86 6.21 -5.38
CA PHE A 94 -7.49 5.91 -4.99
C PHE A 94 -7.32 4.43 -4.67
N SER A 95 -6.31 3.81 -5.25
CA SER A 95 -5.89 2.45 -4.91
C SER A 95 -4.40 2.31 -5.16
N THR A 96 -3.77 1.38 -4.44
CA THR A 96 -2.34 1.18 -4.53
C THR A 96 -1.99 -0.27 -4.24
N TRP A 97 -0.95 -0.78 -4.93
CA TRP A 97 -0.28 -1.98 -4.49
C TRP A 97 0.50 -1.67 -3.20
N VAL A 98 0.57 -2.66 -2.32
CA VAL A 98 1.39 -2.58 -1.11
C VAL A 98 2.28 -3.81 -1.07
N LEU A 99 3.59 -3.59 -0.97
CA LEU A 99 4.56 -4.67 -0.88
C LEU A 99 5.34 -4.54 0.42
N PHE A 100 5.24 -5.55 1.26
CA PHE A 100 6.10 -5.67 2.45
C PHE A 100 7.21 -6.64 2.16
N TYR A 101 8.40 -6.37 2.65
CA TYR A 101 9.54 -7.25 2.44
C TYR A 101 10.58 -7.09 3.54
N GLY A 102 11.48 -8.07 3.62
CA GLY A 102 12.61 -8.01 4.53
C GLY A 102 12.26 -8.40 5.96
N PRO A 103 13.23 -8.24 6.86
CA PRO A 103 13.06 -8.67 8.25
C PRO A 103 12.28 -7.67 9.10
N GLU A 104 11.80 -8.11 10.24
CA GLU A 104 11.28 -7.23 11.26
C GLU A 104 12.33 -6.19 11.63
N GLY A 105 11.91 -4.95 11.75
CA GLY A 105 12.83 -3.84 12.02
C GLY A 105 13.43 -3.20 10.78
N GLY A 106 13.22 -3.81 9.61
CA GLY A 106 13.67 -3.26 8.34
C GLY A 106 15.03 -3.77 7.91
N GLU A 107 15.32 -3.63 6.62
CA GLU A 107 16.62 -3.96 6.07
C GLU A 107 17.65 -2.91 6.48
N ARG A 108 18.89 -3.35 6.53
CA ARG A 108 20.00 -2.42 6.72
C ARG A 108 20.45 -1.96 5.34
N GLY A 109 20.26 -0.69 5.11
CA GLY A 109 20.62 -0.08 3.84
C GLY A 109 22.07 0.23 3.67
#